data_363694e80329e2d3108cad2e2fc25a71
#
_entry.id   363694e80329e2d3108cad2e2fc25a71
#
_cell.length_a   1.000
_cell.length_b   1.000
_cell.length_c   1.000
_cell.angle_alpha   90.00
_cell.angle_beta   90.00
_cell.angle_gamma   90.00
#
_symmetry.space_group_name_H-M   'P 1'
#
loop_
_entity.id
_entity.type
_entity.pdbx_description
1 polymer ?
#
loop_
_entity_poly.entity_id
_entity_poly.type
_entity_poly.pdbx_seq_one_letter_code
_entity_poly.pdbx_strand_id
1 'polypeptide(L)'
;MRHNILLSFFTLVLTLFPLALKASSYEVQEMSILSVNSAITPATYDYLKHQFARLKEGSLVILKMNTPGGLVTTTKDIITLVGKYKFPLVVWITPEGASASSAGAIIASAAHFIIMAPGSNMGAATPVGLGEDLKESDGRSKALNDLTALVRSLNISRGRPAAPFEEMIKTAASYTDKEALNLKIIDGVVSKQTELITLLKGKTFFLQGQEQTLTFKTGFTSQEHGPTIGQKILEVLANPSTAYFLFLIGVALIYFEFQAPGGFIAGSVGVCFIILAAIAFQVLPLDWGAFGLILVGIVLFILEIFITSYGVLSFAGLSAFIMGSLFLFHGEGGFISVEYPVLFSTLAGVLVAVGIIVWYIYKDQKKQGKPENFFMPIGSLGFVMTKNQVTKFYQIKVRGEIWKASSETELQIGDTVEVTSIDQQSLLVLIKKV
;
A
#
# COMPACT_ATOMS: atom_id res chain seq x y z
N MET A 1 -5.77 87.85 0.01
CA MET A 1 -6.41 87.17 -1.16
C MET A 1 -5.44 86.25 -1.93
N ARG A 2 -4.15 86.49 -2.03
CA ARG A 2 -3.19 85.61 -2.78
C ARG A 2 -2.90 84.27 -2.15
N HIS A 3 -3.01 84.15 -0.80
CA HIS A 3 -2.70 82.89 -0.10
C HIS A 3 -3.80 81.78 -0.24
N ASN A 4 -5.05 82.21 -0.36
CA ASN A 4 -6.18 81.26 -0.51
C ASN A 4 -6.28 80.68 -1.92
N ILE A 5 -5.80 81.34 -2.95
CA ILE A 5 -5.80 80.84 -4.31
C ILE A 5 -4.75 79.77 -4.53
N LEU A 6 -3.59 79.88 -3.89
CA LEU A 6 -2.53 78.84 -3.93
C LEU A 6 -2.94 77.55 -3.20
N LEU A 7 -3.64 77.68 -2.07
CA LEU A 7 -4.13 76.53 -1.30
C LEU A 7 -5.24 75.78 -2.05
N SER A 8 -6.16 76.54 -2.72
CA SER A 8 -7.20 75.93 -3.56
C SER A 8 -6.66 75.26 -4.81
N PHE A 9 -5.58 75.75 -5.39
CA PHE A 9 -4.95 75.16 -6.58
C PHE A 9 -4.19 73.84 -6.17
N PHE A 10 -3.57 73.83 -5.00
CA PHE A 10 -2.86 72.64 -4.49
C PHE A 10 -3.85 71.52 -4.07
N THR A 11 -5.00 71.85 -3.49
CA THR A 11 -6.08 70.91 -3.21
C THR A 11 -6.73 70.38 -4.48
N LEU A 12 -6.92 71.20 -5.49
CA LEU A 12 -7.50 70.76 -6.79
C LEU A 12 -6.56 69.86 -7.60
N VAL A 13 -5.24 70.05 -7.52
CA VAL A 13 -4.24 69.19 -8.16
C VAL A 13 -4.11 67.84 -7.43
N LEU A 14 -4.30 67.82 -6.09
CA LEU A 14 -4.28 66.54 -5.31
C LEU A 14 -5.53 65.68 -5.55
N THR A 15 -6.70 66.29 -5.94
CA THR A 15 -7.91 65.55 -6.23
C THR A 15 -8.02 65.05 -7.67
N LEU A 16 -7.18 65.57 -8.58
CA LEU A 16 -7.15 65.22 -10.01
C LEU A 16 -6.08 64.17 -10.39
N PHE A 17 -5.28 63.71 -9.41
CA PHE A 17 -4.48 62.53 -9.63
C PHE A 17 -5.29 61.30 -9.20
N PRO A 18 -6.07 60.64 -10.08
CA PRO A 18 -6.49 59.30 -9.78
C PRO A 18 -5.18 58.52 -9.70
N LEU A 19 -4.83 58.04 -8.50
CA LEU A 19 -3.91 56.93 -8.41
C LEU A 19 -4.58 55.80 -9.22
N ALA A 20 -4.32 55.80 -10.52
CA ALA A 20 -4.55 54.64 -11.33
C ALA A 20 -3.63 53.57 -10.73
N LEU A 21 -4.15 52.82 -9.74
CA LEU A 21 -3.56 51.55 -9.36
C LEU A 21 -3.52 50.74 -10.66
N LYS A 22 -2.35 50.81 -11.31
CA LYS A 22 -2.10 50.05 -12.52
C LYS A 22 -2.24 48.59 -12.08
N ALA A 23 -3.38 47.97 -12.43
CA ALA A 23 -3.56 46.55 -12.16
C ALA A 23 -2.32 45.84 -12.70
N SER A 24 -1.55 45.28 -11.83
CA SER A 24 -0.34 44.52 -12.19
C SER A 24 -0.78 43.38 -13.08
N SER A 25 -0.15 43.19 -14.25
CA SER A 25 -0.43 42.08 -15.12
C SER A 25 0.59 40.98 -14.95
N TYR A 26 0.12 39.77 -14.78
CA TYR A 26 0.96 38.56 -14.80
C TYR A 26 0.97 38.00 -16.23
N GLU A 27 2.10 38.15 -16.92
CA GLU A 27 2.26 37.67 -18.28
C GLU A 27 2.77 36.22 -18.30
N VAL A 28 1.93 35.29 -18.75
CA VAL A 28 2.28 33.87 -18.89
C VAL A 28 3.21 33.71 -20.10
N GLN A 29 4.43 33.25 -19.83
CA GLN A 29 5.43 32.91 -20.83
C GLN A 29 5.47 31.40 -21.11
N GLU A 30 5.20 30.61 -20.08
CA GLU A 30 5.19 29.14 -20.12
C GLU A 30 4.01 28.59 -19.31
N MET A 31 3.30 27.63 -19.88
CA MET A 31 2.25 26.88 -19.20
C MET A 31 2.74 25.46 -18.92
N SER A 32 2.94 25.15 -17.66
CA SER A 32 3.40 23.84 -17.18
C SER A 32 2.20 23.00 -16.74
N ILE A 33 1.96 21.89 -17.43
CA ILE A 33 0.85 20.97 -17.14
C ILE A 33 1.39 19.80 -16.34
N LEU A 34 0.83 19.60 -15.16
CA LEU A 34 1.13 18.50 -14.24
C LEU A 34 -0.12 17.65 -14.10
N SER A 35 0.03 16.34 -13.88
CA SER A 35 -1.10 15.42 -13.73
C SER A 35 -1.01 14.62 -12.44
N VAL A 36 -2.12 14.58 -11.70
CA VAL A 36 -2.32 13.76 -10.50
C VAL A 36 -3.58 12.93 -10.71
N ASN A 37 -3.38 11.63 -11.02
CA ASN A 37 -4.43 10.68 -11.37
C ASN A 37 -4.51 9.49 -10.38
N SER A 38 -4.01 9.69 -9.17
CA SER A 38 -3.93 8.66 -8.12
C SER A 38 -4.22 9.26 -6.75
N ALA A 39 -4.14 8.44 -5.70
CA ALA A 39 -4.25 8.91 -4.33
C ALA A 39 -3.15 9.92 -3.99
N ILE A 40 -3.47 10.89 -3.12
CA ILE A 40 -2.52 11.89 -2.63
C ILE A 40 -1.63 11.25 -1.56
N THR A 41 -0.39 10.97 -1.94
CA THR A 41 0.64 10.30 -1.13
C THR A 41 1.91 11.15 -1.06
N PRO A 42 2.88 10.83 -0.20
CA PRO A 42 4.18 11.47 -0.20
C PRO A 42 4.88 11.45 -1.57
N ALA A 43 4.65 10.43 -2.41
CA ALA A 43 5.15 10.41 -3.78
C ALA A 43 4.55 11.53 -4.64
N THR A 44 3.26 11.85 -4.44
CA THR A 44 2.60 13.00 -5.10
C THR A 44 3.24 14.33 -4.68
N TYR A 45 3.52 14.49 -3.38
CA TYR A 45 4.23 15.67 -2.87
C TYR A 45 5.62 15.82 -3.48
N ASP A 46 6.41 14.75 -3.51
CA ASP A 46 7.77 14.78 -4.08
C ASP A 46 7.74 15.07 -5.59
N TYR A 47 6.78 14.53 -6.32
CA TYR A 47 6.56 14.86 -7.72
C TYR A 47 6.29 16.35 -7.90
N LEU A 48 5.30 16.91 -7.21
CA LEU A 48 4.95 18.32 -7.32
C LEU A 48 6.10 19.23 -6.88
N LYS A 49 6.78 18.92 -5.78
CA LYS A 49 7.94 19.65 -5.28
C LYS A 49 9.06 19.72 -6.32
N HIS A 50 9.36 18.58 -6.97
CA HIS A 50 10.38 18.51 -7.99
C HIS A 50 10.01 19.32 -9.24
N GLN A 51 8.75 19.29 -9.67
CA GLN A 51 8.27 20.07 -10.81
C GLN A 51 8.25 21.57 -10.49
N PHE A 52 7.73 21.95 -9.33
CA PHE A 52 7.68 23.36 -8.91
C PHE A 52 9.06 24.00 -8.80
N ALA A 53 10.07 23.25 -8.35
CA ALA A 53 11.45 23.73 -8.26
C ALA A 53 12.08 24.09 -9.62
N ARG A 54 11.52 23.59 -10.73
CA ARG A 54 11.98 23.85 -12.11
C ARG A 54 11.29 25.00 -12.80
N LEU A 55 10.19 25.49 -12.21
CA LEU A 55 9.40 26.56 -12.79
C LEU A 55 10.16 27.88 -12.77
N LYS A 56 9.98 28.66 -13.82
CA LYS A 56 10.58 29.97 -14.00
C LYS A 56 9.55 31.07 -13.73
N GLU A 57 10.02 32.27 -13.62
CA GLU A 57 9.14 33.47 -13.60
C GLU A 57 8.32 33.54 -14.88
N GLY A 58 7.03 33.89 -14.77
CA GLY A 58 6.10 33.84 -15.89
C GLY A 58 5.50 32.45 -16.16
N SER A 59 5.71 31.47 -15.29
CA SER A 59 5.05 30.15 -15.40
C SER A 59 3.60 30.21 -14.89
N LEU A 60 2.68 29.57 -15.63
CA LEU A 60 1.34 29.22 -15.20
C LEU A 60 1.28 27.71 -15.00
N VAL A 61 0.89 27.26 -13.82
CA VAL A 61 0.76 25.82 -13.53
C VAL A 61 -0.68 25.36 -13.70
N ILE A 62 -0.89 24.37 -14.53
CA ILE A 62 -2.15 23.65 -14.67
C ILE A 62 -1.99 22.27 -14.02
N LEU A 63 -2.65 22.05 -12.91
CA LEU A 63 -2.69 20.76 -12.22
C LEU A 63 -3.96 20.01 -12.66
N LYS A 64 -3.83 19.11 -13.63
CA LYS A 64 -4.87 18.15 -13.99
C LYS A 64 -5.07 17.20 -12.82
N MET A 65 -6.30 17.10 -12.33
CA MET A 65 -6.61 16.33 -11.11
C MET A 65 -7.75 15.35 -11.33
N ASN A 66 -7.47 14.07 -10.98
CA ASN A 66 -8.46 13.01 -10.84
C ASN A 66 -8.01 12.12 -9.68
N THR A 67 -8.55 12.34 -8.48
CA THR A 67 -8.09 11.66 -7.27
C THR A 67 -9.26 11.29 -6.36
N PRO A 68 -9.23 10.10 -5.75
CA PRO A 68 -10.19 9.71 -4.71
C PRO A 68 -9.91 10.39 -3.36
N GLY A 69 -8.75 11.04 -3.20
CA GLY A 69 -8.30 11.62 -1.94
C GLY A 69 -6.91 11.12 -1.54
N GLY A 70 -6.59 11.13 -0.24
CA GLY A 70 -5.31 10.65 0.28
C GLY A 70 -5.00 11.19 1.67
N LEU A 71 -3.71 11.22 2.04
CA LEU A 71 -3.25 11.60 3.37
C LEU A 71 -3.47 13.08 3.68
N VAL A 72 -4.06 13.38 4.83
CA VAL A 72 -4.25 14.76 5.32
C VAL A 72 -2.91 15.46 5.52
N THR A 73 -1.91 14.77 6.04
CA THR A 73 -0.56 15.31 6.24
C THR A 73 0.05 15.74 4.92
N THR A 74 0.06 14.87 3.92
CA THR A 74 0.55 15.18 2.57
C THR A 74 -0.24 16.31 1.92
N THR A 75 -1.57 16.36 2.14
CA THR A 75 -2.42 17.45 1.64
C THR A 75 -1.97 18.81 2.19
N LYS A 76 -1.72 18.91 3.48
CA LYS A 76 -1.20 20.13 4.13
C LYS A 76 0.19 20.51 3.62
N ASP A 77 1.06 19.53 3.38
CA ASP A 77 2.39 19.75 2.81
C ASP A 77 2.31 20.31 1.38
N ILE A 78 1.40 19.79 0.54
CA ILE A 78 1.16 20.30 -0.81
C ILE A 78 0.61 21.73 -0.76
N ILE A 79 -0.35 22.04 0.12
CA ILE A 79 -0.86 23.39 0.29
C ILE A 79 0.25 24.36 0.72
N THR A 80 1.09 23.94 1.65
CA THR A 80 2.25 24.71 2.09
C THR A 80 3.24 24.92 0.95
N LEU A 81 3.45 23.89 0.14
CA LEU A 81 4.29 23.98 -1.07
C LEU A 81 3.74 25.00 -2.05
N VAL A 82 2.44 24.95 -2.37
CA VAL A 82 1.78 25.93 -3.26
C VAL A 82 1.97 27.36 -2.73
N GLY A 83 1.83 27.58 -1.43
CA GLY A 83 1.99 28.90 -0.81
C GLY A 83 3.42 29.48 -0.87
N LYS A 84 4.44 28.63 -1.03
CA LYS A 84 5.84 29.06 -1.14
C LYS A 84 6.22 29.64 -2.51
N TYR A 85 5.51 29.24 -3.55
CA TYR A 85 5.84 29.59 -4.92
C TYR A 85 5.08 30.81 -5.43
N LYS A 86 5.70 31.55 -6.35
CA LYS A 86 5.20 32.83 -6.88
C LYS A 86 4.65 32.69 -8.29
N PHE A 87 3.83 31.66 -8.51
CA PHE A 87 3.16 31.46 -9.78
C PHE A 87 1.67 31.16 -9.58
N PRO A 88 0.79 31.55 -10.53
CA PRO A 88 -0.61 31.15 -10.48
C PRO A 88 -0.75 29.64 -10.70
N LEU A 89 -1.57 29.02 -9.87
CA LEU A 89 -1.96 27.61 -9.93
C LEU A 89 -3.43 27.50 -10.36
N VAL A 90 -3.69 26.74 -11.40
CA VAL A 90 -5.02 26.29 -11.82
C VAL A 90 -5.16 24.82 -11.46
N VAL A 91 -6.16 24.45 -10.70
CA VAL A 91 -6.58 23.06 -10.57
C VAL A 91 -7.67 22.81 -11.60
N TRP A 92 -7.42 21.88 -12.52
CA TRP A 92 -8.37 21.45 -13.54
C TRP A 92 -8.78 20.00 -13.27
N ILE A 93 -10.02 19.82 -12.79
CA ILE A 93 -10.60 18.50 -12.52
C ILE A 93 -11.02 17.91 -13.86
N THR A 94 -10.26 16.95 -14.36
CA THR A 94 -10.35 16.38 -15.72
C THR A 94 -9.77 14.98 -15.73
N PRO A 95 -10.21 14.08 -16.65
CA PRO A 95 -11.16 14.24 -17.77
C PRO A 95 -12.63 14.31 -17.32
N GLU A 96 -13.57 14.21 -18.28
CA GLU A 96 -15.00 14.04 -17.98
C GLU A 96 -15.21 12.84 -17.06
N GLY A 97 -16.03 12.99 -16.02
CA GLY A 97 -16.22 12.00 -14.95
C GLY A 97 -15.11 11.94 -13.90
N ALA A 98 -14.10 12.81 -13.99
CA ALA A 98 -13.04 12.90 -12.97
C ALA A 98 -13.58 13.40 -11.63
N SER A 99 -12.86 13.08 -10.57
CA SER A 99 -13.20 13.51 -9.22
C SER A 99 -12.02 14.21 -8.54
N ALA A 100 -12.30 15.28 -7.81
CA ALA A 100 -11.41 15.84 -6.80
C ALA A 100 -12.03 15.58 -5.43
N SER A 101 -11.95 14.32 -4.98
CA SER A 101 -12.51 13.91 -3.70
C SER A 101 -11.53 14.16 -2.56
N SER A 102 -12.07 14.43 -1.34
CA SER A 102 -11.30 14.49 -0.11
C SER A 102 -10.10 15.44 -0.21
N ALA A 103 -8.87 14.93 -0.12
CA ALA A 103 -7.63 15.69 -0.28
C ALA A 103 -7.61 16.54 -1.56
N GLY A 104 -8.19 16.04 -2.67
CA GLY A 104 -8.27 16.75 -3.93
C GLY A 104 -9.06 18.06 -3.81
N ALA A 105 -10.21 18.06 -3.15
CA ALA A 105 -11.01 19.26 -2.92
C ALA A 105 -10.29 20.27 -2.01
N ILE A 106 -9.56 19.79 -1.01
CA ILE A 106 -8.79 20.64 -0.10
C ILE A 106 -7.59 21.27 -0.85
N ILE A 107 -6.88 20.52 -1.71
CA ILE A 107 -5.80 21.06 -2.55
C ILE A 107 -6.37 22.08 -3.55
N ALA A 108 -7.54 21.78 -4.16
CA ALA A 108 -8.18 22.68 -5.07
C ALA A 108 -8.52 24.03 -4.41
N SER A 109 -8.89 24.06 -3.12
CA SER A 109 -9.16 25.29 -2.38
C SER A 109 -7.94 26.22 -2.29
N ALA A 110 -6.73 25.69 -2.36
CA ALA A 110 -5.49 26.48 -2.36
C ALA A 110 -5.15 27.10 -3.72
N ALA A 111 -5.75 26.60 -4.81
CA ALA A 111 -5.50 27.07 -6.17
C ALA A 111 -6.02 28.50 -6.40
N HIS A 112 -5.43 29.21 -7.36
CA HIS A 112 -5.90 30.52 -7.77
C HIS A 112 -7.17 30.39 -8.62
N PHE A 113 -7.24 29.39 -9.47
CA PHE A 113 -8.41 29.07 -10.27
C PHE A 113 -8.76 27.58 -10.12
N ILE A 114 -10.06 27.29 -10.08
CA ILE A 114 -10.58 25.91 -10.07
C ILE A 114 -11.48 25.76 -11.29
N ILE A 115 -11.16 24.79 -12.13
CA ILE A 115 -11.89 24.50 -13.37
C ILE A 115 -12.31 23.03 -13.33
N MET A 116 -13.50 22.74 -13.83
CA MET A 116 -14.02 21.38 -13.90
C MET A 116 -14.30 20.98 -15.35
N ALA A 117 -14.11 19.71 -15.68
CA ALA A 117 -14.64 19.13 -16.90
C ALA A 117 -16.14 18.77 -16.69
N PRO A 118 -16.95 18.71 -17.78
CA PRO A 118 -18.33 18.27 -17.68
C PRO A 118 -18.46 16.89 -17.02
N GLY A 119 -19.44 16.70 -16.14
CA GLY A 119 -19.69 15.45 -15.45
C GLY A 119 -18.67 15.09 -14.36
N SER A 120 -17.72 15.99 -14.07
CA SER A 120 -16.80 15.80 -12.93
C SER A 120 -17.43 16.28 -11.62
N ASN A 121 -16.84 15.91 -10.49
CA ASN A 121 -17.29 16.30 -9.15
C ASN A 121 -16.14 16.68 -8.24
N MET A 122 -16.44 17.44 -7.18
CA MET A 122 -15.49 17.75 -6.11
C MET A 122 -16.16 17.79 -4.76
N GLY A 123 -15.48 17.35 -3.71
CA GLY A 123 -16.01 17.39 -2.34
C GLY A 123 -15.69 16.14 -1.54
N ALA A 124 -16.65 15.70 -0.70
CA ALA A 124 -16.51 14.55 0.19
C ALA A 124 -15.20 14.57 1.01
N ALA A 125 -14.90 15.71 1.65
CA ALA A 125 -13.60 15.98 2.26
C ALA A 125 -13.58 15.78 3.79
N THR A 126 -14.58 15.09 4.33
CA THR A 126 -14.59 14.72 5.74
C THR A 126 -13.44 13.75 6.03
N PRO A 127 -12.57 14.03 7.01
CA PRO A 127 -11.55 13.09 7.41
C PRO A 127 -12.20 11.78 7.90
N VAL A 128 -11.89 10.67 7.23
CA VAL A 128 -12.32 9.34 7.63
C VAL A 128 -11.08 8.59 8.11
N GLY A 129 -11.13 8.03 9.31
CA GLY A 129 -10.05 7.25 9.90
C GLY A 129 -9.75 7.68 11.31
N LEU A 130 -9.88 6.75 12.12
CA LEU A 130 -9.66 6.50 13.53
C LEU A 130 -10.91 5.74 14.04
N GLY A 131 -11.12 4.52 13.47
CA GLY A 131 -12.13 3.55 13.94
C GLY A 131 -13.57 4.07 13.92
N GLU A 132 -14.47 3.31 13.34
CA GLU A 132 -15.93 3.62 13.38
C GLU A 132 -16.49 3.79 14.81
N ASP A 133 -15.72 3.40 15.83
CA ASP A 133 -16.10 3.46 17.25
C ASP A 133 -15.79 4.78 17.94
N LEU A 134 -15.13 5.73 17.29
CA LEU A 134 -14.93 7.08 17.84
C LEU A 134 -16.05 8.01 17.40
N LYS A 135 -17.30 7.63 17.68
CA LYS A 135 -18.39 8.58 17.78
C LYS A 135 -17.99 9.64 18.81
N GLU A 136 -17.73 10.87 18.34
CA GLU A 136 -17.44 12.04 19.17
C GLU A 136 -16.15 11.99 20.03
N SER A 137 -15.02 11.56 19.48
CA SER A 137 -13.76 11.81 20.17
C SER A 137 -13.33 13.27 19.99
N ASP A 138 -12.75 13.89 21.03
CA ASP A 138 -12.16 15.23 20.97
C ASP A 138 -11.17 15.37 19.82
N GLY A 139 -10.48 14.30 19.45
CA GLY A 139 -9.54 14.24 18.34
C GLY A 139 -10.18 14.43 16.96
N ARG A 140 -11.34 13.79 16.70
CA ARG A 140 -12.07 13.97 15.43
C ARG A 140 -12.61 15.38 15.28
N SER A 141 -13.22 15.90 16.34
CA SER A 141 -13.74 17.28 16.37
C SER A 141 -12.62 18.29 16.15
N LYS A 142 -11.45 18.07 16.74
CA LYS A 142 -10.27 18.93 16.56
C LYS A 142 -9.76 18.89 15.12
N ALA A 143 -9.63 17.70 14.51
CA ALA A 143 -9.21 17.56 13.11
C ALA A 143 -10.18 18.20 12.12
N LEU A 144 -11.51 18.02 12.33
CA LEU A 144 -12.55 18.66 11.53
C LEU A 144 -12.48 20.18 11.62
N ASN A 145 -12.34 20.72 12.83
CA ASN A 145 -12.29 22.17 13.04
C ASN A 145 -11.03 22.77 12.43
N ASP A 146 -9.88 22.11 12.52
CA ASP A 146 -8.63 22.56 11.95
C ASP A 146 -8.68 22.59 10.42
N LEU A 147 -9.17 21.52 9.77
CA LEU A 147 -9.36 21.50 8.31
C LEU A 147 -10.42 22.50 7.84
N THR A 148 -11.51 22.66 8.59
CA THR A 148 -12.53 23.65 8.27
C THR A 148 -11.95 25.07 8.31
N ALA A 149 -11.15 25.38 9.33
CA ALA A 149 -10.48 26.68 9.43
C ALA A 149 -9.49 26.90 8.29
N LEU A 150 -8.74 25.88 7.92
CA LEU A 150 -7.79 25.91 6.80
C LEU A 150 -8.51 26.26 5.48
N VAL A 151 -9.53 25.47 5.08
CA VAL A 151 -10.23 25.70 3.82
C VAL A 151 -10.98 27.03 3.79
N ARG A 152 -11.54 27.46 4.93
CA ARG A 152 -12.16 28.80 5.07
C ARG A 152 -11.13 29.88 4.76
N SER A 153 -9.98 29.84 5.39
CA SER A 153 -8.90 30.81 5.18
C SER A 153 -8.43 30.84 3.74
N LEU A 154 -8.20 29.65 3.12
CA LEU A 154 -7.76 29.57 1.73
C LEU A 154 -8.78 30.17 0.77
N ASN A 155 -10.06 29.83 0.90
CA ASN A 155 -11.09 30.33 -0.03
C ASN A 155 -11.36 31.82 0.13
N ILE A 156 -11.40 32.34 1.34
CA ILE A 156 -11.51 33.78 1.58
C ILE A 156 -10.34 34.52 0.93
N SER A 157 -9.09 34.02 1.08
CA SER A 157 -7.92 34.62 0.46
C SER A 157 -7.93 34.57 -1.09
N ARG A 158 -8.74 33.71 -1.67
CA ARG A 158 -8.95 33.57 -3.12
C ARG A 158 -10.23 34.23 -3.63
N GLY A 159 -10.99 34.92 -2.77
CA GLY A 159 -12.23 35.58 -3.13
C GLY A 159 -13.41 34.61 -3.40
N ARG A 160 -13.36 33.39 -2.87
CA ARG A 160 -14.41 32.38 -3.04
C ARG A 160 -15.28 32.25 -1.80
N PRO A 161 -16.57 31.86 -1.94
CA PRO A 161 -17.42 31.56 -0.80
C PRO A 161 -16.84 30.35 -0.04
N ALA A 162 -16.62 30.51 1.28
CA ALA A 162 -16.04 29.48 2.11
C ALA A 162 -17.06 28.40 2.54
N ALA A 163 -18.35 28.75 2.66
CA ALA A 163 -19.36 27.86 3.21
C ALA A 163 -19.47 26.50 2.49
N PRO A 164 -19.51 26.41 1.13
CA PRO A 164 -19.57 25.11 0.46
C PRO A 164 -18.35 24.23 0.74
N PHE A 165 -17.15 24.82 0.83
CA PHE A 165 -15.94 24.05 1.18
C PHE A 165 -15.95 23.56 2.64
N GLU A 166 -16.55 24.34 3.55
CA GLU A 166 -16.76 23.89 4.92
C GLU A 166 -17.73 22.71 4.98
N GLU A 167 -18.79 22.73 4.16
CA GLU A 167 -19.74 21.62 4.05
C GLU A 167 -19.10 20.35 3.49
N MET A 168 -18.17 20.46 2.52
CA MET A 168 -17.40 19.32 2.04
C MET A 168 -16.66 18.60 3.18
N ILE A 169 -16.22 19.34 4.21
CA ILE A 169 -15.52 18.79 5.37
C ILE A 169 -16.49 18.32 6.45
N LYS A 170 -17.49 19.13 6.80
CA LYS A 170 -18.37 18.86 7.94
C LYS A 170 -19.39 17.77 7.67
N THR A 171 -19.96 17.77 6.45
CA THR A 171 -21.08 16.90 6.06
C THR A 171 -20.77 15.98 4.87
N ALA A 172 -19.50 15.93 4.44
CA ALA A 172 -19.07 15.21 3.24
C ALA A 172 -19.83 15.65 1.96
N ALA A 173 -20.27 16.90 1.89
CA ALA A 173 -20.93 17.41 0.69
C ALA A 173 -20.05 17.25 -0.54
N SER A 174 -20.66 16.90 -1.67
CA SER A 174 -19.97 16.78 -2.97
C SER A 174 -20.80 17.50 -4.01
N TYR A 175 -20.15 18.26 -4.88
CA TYR A 175 -20.79 19.11 -5.87
C TYR A 175 -20.39 18.68 -7.27
N THR A 176 -21.38 18.62 -8.16
CA THR A 176 -21.19 18.46 -9.60
C THR A 176 -20.62 19.76 -10.21
N ASP A 177 -20.10 19.66 -11.42
CA ASP A 177 -19.60 20.81 -12.20
C ASP A 177 -20.62 21.96 -12.28
N LYS A 178 -21.91 21.65 -12.49
CA LYS A 178 -23.00 22.66 -12.56
C LYS A 178 -23.32 23.30 -11.21
N GLU A 179 -23.41 22.50 -10.16
CA GLU A 179 -23.65 23.01 -8.79
C GLU A 179 -22.47 23.87 -8.34
N ALA A 180 -21.23 23.41 -8.58
CA ALA A 180 -20.02 24.12 -8.23
C ALA A 180 -19.92 25.47 -8.92
N LEU A 181 -20.33 25.55 -10.21
CA LEU A 181 -20.36 26.80 -10.97
C LEU A 181 -21.43 27.75 -10.42
N ASN A 182 -22.64 27.24 -10.13
CA ASN A 182 -23.73 28.04 -9.56
C ASN A 182 -23.40 28.59 -8.17
N LEU A 183 -22.71 27.81 -7.36
CA LEU A 183 -22.22 28.21 -6.03
C LEU A 183 -20.98 29.12 -6.09
N LYS A 184 -20.44 29.38 -7.29
CA LYS A 184 -19.25 30.22 -7.50
C LYS A 184 -17.99 29.68 -6.78
N ILE A 185 -17.93 28.39 -6.57
CA ILE A 185 -16.74 27.73 -5.99
C ILE A 185 -15.71 27.33 -7.05
N ILE A 186 -16.11 27.36 -8.34
CA ILE A 186 -15.23 27.17 -9.49
C ILE A 186 -15.33 28.35 -10.47
N ASP A 187 -14.30 28.50 -11.29
CA ASP A 187 -14.18 29.61 -12.25
C ASP A 187 -14.76 29.30 -13.62
N GLY A 188 -15.04 28.03 -13.92
CA GLY A 188 -15.67 27.60 -15.16
C GLY A 188 -15.70 26.10 -15.38
N VAL A 189 -16.42 25.70 -16.44
CA VAL A 189 -16.52 24.30 -16.88
C VAL A 189 -16.00 24.23 -18.31
N VAL A 190 -14.95 23.43 -18.57
CA VAL A 190 -14.33 23.27 -19.90
C VAL A 190 -13.84 21.85 -20.11
N SER A 191 -13.95 21.35 -21.35
CA SER A 191 -13.47 20.01 -21.74
C SER A 191 -12.07 20.05 -22.36
N LYS A 192 -11.67 21.17 -22.96
CA LYS A 192 -10.45 21.27 -23.77
C LYS A 192 -9.49 22.33 -23.23
N GLN A 193 -8.21 22.08 -23.39
CA GLN A 193 -7.15 23.02 -22.99
C GLN A 193 -7.24 24.37 -23.69
N THR A 194 -7.70 24.43 -24.93
CA THR A 194 -7.89 25.69 -25.67
C THR A 194 -8.99 26.56 -25.05
N GLU A 195 -10.07 25.95 -24.60
CA GLU A 195 -11.16 26.59 -23.87
C GLU A 195 -10.69 27.12 -22.52
N LEU A 196 -9.85 26.34 -21.82
CA LEU A 196 -9.22 26.71 -20.55
C LEU A 196 -8.41 28.01 -20.71
N ILE A 197 -7.56 28.10 -21.70
CA ILE A 197 -6.75 29.30 -21.98
C ILE A 197 -7.65 30.50 -22.26
N THR A 198 -8.69 30.32 -23.07
CA THR A 198 -9.64 31.38 -23.40
C THR A 198 -10.38 31.86 -22.15
N LEU A 199 -10.79 30.95 -21.27
CA LEU A 199 -11.47 31.27 -20.01
C LEU A 199 -10.58 32.06 -19.05
N LEU A 200 -9.29 31.70 -18.96
CA LEU A 200 -8.34 32.30 -18.04
C LEU A 200 -7.83 33.66 -18.46
N LYS A 201 -7.83 33.94 -19.76
CA LYS A 201 -7.33 35.23 -20.32
C LYS A 201 -8.13 36.40 -19.79
N GLY A 202 -7.44 37.36 -19.17
CA GLY A 202 -8.06 38.56 -18.58
C GLY A 202 -8.72 38.37 -17.20
N LYS A 203 -8.67 37.16 -16.63
CA LYS A 203 -9.13 36.91 -15.25
C LYS A 203 -8.19 37.59 -14.27
N THR A 204 -8.75 38.12 -13.18
CA THR A 204 -8.00 38.66 -12.05
C THR A 204 -7.85 37.64 -10.95
N PHE A 205 -6.74 37.69 -10.24
CA PHE A 205 -6.45 36.81 -9.10
C PHE A 205 -5.48 37.49 -8.14
N PHE A 206 -5.44 36.99 -6.90
CA PHE A 206 -4.51 37.48 -5.90
C PHE A 206 -3.25 36.61 -5.85
N LEU A 207 -2.10 37.22 -6.13
CA LEU A 207 -0.79 36.59 -5.97
C LEU A 207 0.01 37.36 -4.92
N GLN A 208 0.35 36.73 -3.81
CA GLN A 208 1.08 37.37 -2.69
C GLN A 208 0.43 38.66 -2.21
N GLY A 209 -0.90 38.70 -2.14
CA GLY A 209 -1.66 39.87 -1.64
C GLY A 209 -1.83 41.00 -2.67
N GLN A 210 -1.30 40.85 -3.87
CA GLN A 210 -1.49 41.81 -4.98
C GLN A 210 -2.47 41.26 -5.99
N GLU A 211 -3.43 42.09 -6.39
CA GLU A 211 -4.32 41.77 -7.48
C GLU A 211 -3.59 41.88 -8.83
N GLN A 212 -3.68 40.80 -9.61
CA GLN A 212 -3.03 40.72 -10.92
C GLN A 212 -4.02 40.22 -11.96
N THR A 213 -3.84 40.69 -13.21
CA THR A 213 -4.62 40.25 -14.36
C THR A 213 -3.79 39.24 -15.18
N LEU A 214 -4.35 38.07 -15.43
CA LEU A 214 -3.66 37.02 -16.20
C LEU A 214 -3.66 37.34 -17.68
N THR A 215 -2.50 37.46 -18.26
CA THR A 215 -2.29 37.69 -19.70
C THR A 215 -1.37 36.62 -20.27
N PHE A 216 -1.47 36.34 -21.55
CA PHE A 216 -0.64 35.35 -22.22
C PHE A 216 0.23 36.04 -23.26
N LYS A 217 1.54 35.78 -23.21
CA LYS A 217 2.50 36.24 -24.19
C LYS A 217 2.19 35.62 -25.55
N THR A 218 2.33 36.37 -26.62
CA THR A 218 2.22 35.83 -27.97
C THR A 218 3.29 34.76 -28.19
N GLY A 219 2.86 33.53 -28.53
CA GLY A 219 3.78 32.38 -28.66
C GLY A 219 4.26 31.77 -27.35
N PHE A 220 3.49 31.91 -26.24
CA PHE A 220 3.81 31.18 -25.01
C PHE A 220 3.91 29.67 -25.26
N THR A 221 4.76 28.99 -24.50
CA THR A 221 4.96 27.56 -24.63
C THR A 221 4.05 26.79 -23.66
N SER A 222 3.59 25.61 -24.08
CA SER A 222 2.85 24.69 -23.22
C SER A 222 3.62 23.38 -23.15
N GLN A 223 3.97 22.94 -21.94
CA GLN A 223 4.72 21.72 -21.72
C GLN A 223 3.98 20.83 -20.70
N GLU A 224 3.83 19.57 -21.04
CA GLU A 224 3.31 18.56 -20.09
C GLU A 224 4.48 17.85 -19.43
N HIS A 225 4.52 17.91 -18.10
CA HIS A 225 5.56 17.31 -17.30
C HIS A 225 4.98 16.11 -16.56
N GLY A 226 5.22 14.94 -17.11
CA GLY A 226 4.88 13.69 -16.44
C GLY A 226 5.87 13.32 -15.33
N PRO A 227 5.52 12.37 -14.47
CA PRO A 227 6.45 11.83 -13.47
C PRO A 227 7.64 11.14 -14.16
N THR A 228 8.83 11.33 -13.61
CA THR A 228 10.04 10.62 -14.03
C THR A 228 9.91 9.11 -13.76
N ILE A 229 10.78 8.29 -14.35
CA ILE A 229 10.78 6.83 -14.13
C ILE A 229 10.89 6.52 -12.63
N GLY A 230 11.77 7.21 -11.90
CA GLY A 230 11.89 7.02 -10.45
C GLY A 230 10.63 7.38 -9.67
N GLN A 231 9.94 8.46 -10.08
CA GLN A 231 8.65 8.86 -9.47
C GLN A 231 7.53 7.86 -9.79
N LYS A 232 7.49 7.30 -11.01
CA LYS A 232 6.55 6.22 -11.34
C LYS A 232 6.79 4.96 -10.51
N ILE A 233 8.05 4.59 -10.31
CA ILE A 233 8.41 3.48 -9.42
C ILE A 233 7.95 3.78 -7.99
N LEU A 234 8.21 4.98 -7.49
CA LEU A 234 7.79 5.38 -6.14
C LEU A 234 6.26 5.41 -6.02
N GLU A 235 5.53 5.84 -7.05
CA GLU A 235 4.06 5.81 -7.08
C GLU A 235 3.51 4.37 -7.00
N VAL A 236 4.11 3.43 -7.76
CA VAL A 236 3.76 2.01 -7.69
C VAL A 236 4.08 1.43 -6.30
N LEU A 237 5.22 1.75 -5.73
CA LEU A 237 5.62 1.32 -4.39
C LEU A 237 4.75 1.95 -3.29
N ALA A 238 4.28 3.18 -3.48
CA ALA A 238 3.37 3.86 -2.55
C ALA A 238 1.93 3.29 -2.56
N ASN A 239 1.65 2.27 -3.39
CA ASN A 239 0.39 1.54 -3.34
C ASN A 239 0.46 0.46 -2.25
N PRO A 240 -0.47 0.45 -1.26
CA PRO A 240 -0.47 -0.52 -0.15
C PRO A 240 -0.50 -1.98 -0.61
N SER A 241 -1.31 -2.27 -1.64
CA SER A 241 -1.43 -3.63 -2.20
C SER A 241 -0.12 -4.10 -2.82
N THR A 242 0.58 -3.21 -3.55
CA THR A 242 1.90 -3.52 -4.13
C THR A 242 2.94 -3.78 -3.04
N ALA A 243 3.00 -2.91 -2.02
CA ALA A 243 3.93 -3.05 -0.89
C ALA A 243 3.70 -4.37 -0.14
N TYR A 244 2.45 -4.70 0.11
CA TYR A 244 2.03 -5.95 0.75
C TYR A 244 2.44 -7.18 -0.07
N PHE A 245 2.18 -7.18 -1.39
CA PHE A 245 2.58 -8.27 -2.28
C PHE A 245 4.09 -8.45 -2.35
N LEU A 246 4.83 -7.37 -2.50
CA LEU A 246 6.31 -7.43 -2.52
C LEU A 246 6.85 -8.06 -1.24
N PHE A 247 6.31 -7.68 -0.08
CA PHE A 247 6.69 -8.26 1.19
C PHE A 247 6.41 -9.77 1.23
N LEU A 248 5.19 -10.19 0.90
CA LEU A 248 4.79 -11.60 0.98
C LEU A 248 5.53 -12.48 -0.03
N ILE A 249 5.67 -12.03 -1.28
CA ILE A 249 6.44 -12.77 -2.30
C ILE A 249 7.91 -12.84 -1.89
N GLY A 250 8.47 -11.75 -1.36
CA GLY A 250 9.84 -11.73 -0.86
C GLY A 250 10.07 -12.77 0.24
N VAL A 251 9.18 -12.83 1.24
CA VAL A 251 9.22 -13.86 2.31
C VAL A 251 9.09 -15.28 1.73
N ALA A 252 8.14 -15.48 0.82
CA ALA A 252 7.93 -16.79 0.18
C ALA A 252 9.15 -17.27 -0.61
N LEU A 253 9.77 -16.39 -1.40
CA LEU A 253 10.96 -16.71 -2.18
C LEU A 253 12.16 -17.06 -1.30
N ILE A 254 12.37 -16.33 -0.20
CA ILE A 254 13.40 -16.64 0.79
C ILE A 254 13.12 -18.01 1.42
N TYR A 255 11.86 -18.28 1.80
CA TYR A 255 11.47 -19.57 2.36
C TYR A 255 11.74 -20.73 1.37
N PHE A 256 11.39 -20.57 0.09
CA PHE A 256 11.66 -21.59 -0.93
C PHE A 256 13.15 -21.86 -1.14
N GLU A 257 14.00 -20.83 -1.06
CA GLU A 257 15.45 -21.02 -1.14
C GLU A 257 15.99 -21.87 0.03
N PHE A 258 15.45 -21.68 1.24
CA PHE A 258 15.82 -22.52 2.39
C PHE A 258 15.39 -23.98 2.25
N GLN A 259 14.28 -24.23 1.54
CA GLN A 259 13.76 -25.59 1.34
C GLN A 259 14.48 -26.35 0.22
N ALA A 260 14.99 -25.65 -0.79
CA ALA A 260 15.70 -26.23 -1.95
C ALA A 260 17.03 -25.49 -2.16
N PRO A 261 17.99 -25.59 -1.25
CA PRO A 261 19.24 -24.87 -1.33
C PRO A 261 20.06 -25.30 -2.55
N GLY A 262 20.57 -24.33 -3.32
CA GLY A 262 21.47 -24.65 -4.41
C GLY A 262 21.67 -23.59 -5.47
N GLY A 263 20.71 -22.67 -5.68
CA GLY A 263 20.81 -21.67 -6.75
C GLY A 263 21.06 -20.25 -6.26
N PHE A 264 20.71 -19.92 -5.04
CA PHE A 264 20.69 -18.56 -4.46
C PHE A 264 19.85 -17.54 -5.26
N ILE A 265 19.14 -17.99 -6.30
CA ILE A 265 18.39 -17.11 -7.20
C ILE A 265 17.09 -16.65 -6.53
N ALA A 266 16.30 -17.60 -6.02
CA ALA A 266 15.02 -17.27 -5.37
C ALA A 266 15.25 -16.42 -4.11
N GLY A 267 16.23 -16.77 -3.29
CA GLY A 267 16.61 -16.02 -2.10
C GLY A 267 17.07 -14.60 -2.40
N SER A 268 17.93 -14.41 -3.40
CA SER A 268 18.41 -13.07 -3.77
C SER A 268 17.30 -12.18 -4.33
N VAL A 269 16.41 -12.73 -5.17
CA VAL A 269 15.23 -12.00 -5.66
C VAL A 269 14.28 -11.69 -4.48
N GLY A 270 14.09 -12.62 -3.55
CA GLY A 270 13.30 -12.43 -2.35
C GLY A 270 13.82 -11.29 -1.48
N VAL A 271 15.15 -11.21 -1.27
CA VAL A 271 15.78 -10.09 -0.54
C VAL A 271 15.55 -8.77 -1.25
N CYS A 272 15.69 -8.71 -2.58
CA CYS A 272 15.36 -7.50 -3.34
C CYS A 272 13.91 -7.06 -3.15
N PHE A 273 12.96 -7.99 -3.14
CA PHE A 273 11.54 -7.67 -2.91
C PHE A 273 11.28 -7.18 -1.48
N ILE A 274 11.94 -7.75 -0.47
CA ILE A 274 11.87 -7.26 0.92
C ILE A 274 12.41 -5.83 1.03
N ILE A 275 13.53 -5.53 0.36
CA ILE A 275 14.09 -4.16 0.36
C ILE A 275 13.12 -3.18 -0.30
N LEU A 276 12.53 -3.54 -1.44
CA LEU A 276 11.52 -2.71 -2.11
C LEU A 276 10.27 -2.51 -1.23
N ALA A 277 9.80 -3.56 -0.56
CA ALA A 277 8.71 -3.46 0.40
C ALA A 277 9.06 -2.55 1.58
N ALA A 278 10.29 -2.63 2.11
CA ALA A 278 10.74 -1.76 3.20
C ALA A 278 10.78 -0.28 2.78
N ILE A 279 11.19 0.03 1.53
CA ILE A 279 11.12 1.38 0.97
C ILE A 279 9.66 1.84 0.88
N ALA A 280 8.77 0.97 0.40
CA ALA A 280 7.33 1.26 0.33
C ALA A 280 6.72 1.54 1.71
N PHE A 281 7.08 0.76 2.72
CA PHE A 281 6.62 0.93 4.11
C PHE A 281 7.08 2.23 4.77
N GLN A 282 8.19 2.84 4.32
CA GLN A 282 8.59 4.17 4.78
C GLN A 282 7.65 5.29 4.29
N VAL A 283 7.00 5.08 3.16
CA VAL A 283 6.11 6.05 2.51
C VAL A 283 4.65 5.88 2.95
N LEU A 284 4.29 4.66 3.35
CA LEU A 284 2.94 4.29 3.75
C LEU A 284 2.76 4.39 5.28
N PRO A 285 1.55 4.72 5.77
CA PRO A 285 1.23 4.70 7.19
C PRO A 285 1.11 3.25 7.70
N LEU A 286 2.25 2.66 8.02
CA LEU A 286 2.36 1.28 8.50
C LEU A 286 2.00 1.21 9.99
N ASP A 287 1.08 0.30 10.36
CA ASP A 287 0.87 -0.10 11.74
C ASP A 287 1.87 -1.17 12.14
N TRP A 288 2.80 -0.81 13.03
CA TRP A 288 3.87 -1.71 13.49
C TRP A 288 3.35 -2.90 14.30
N GLY A 289 2.21 -2.73 15.01
CA GLY A 289 1.58 -3.82 15.75
C GLY A 289 0.98 -4.85 14.80
N ALA A 290 0.25 -4.40 13.79
CA ALA A 290 -0.31 -5.24 12.75
C ALA A 290 0.79 -5.94 11.92
N PHE A 291 1.87 -5.24 11.59
CA PHE A 291 3.03 -5.83 10.95
C PHE A 291 3.67 -6.94 11.82
N GLY A 292 3.80 -6.67 13.12
CA GLY A 292 4.25 -7.67 14.10
C GLY A 292 3.36 -8.92 14.14
N LEU A 293 2.03 -8.76 14.05
CA LEU A 293 1.10 -9.89 13.99
C LEU A 293 1.29 -10.73 12.72
N ILE A 294 1.57 -10.13 11.56
CA ILE A 294 1.90 -10.88 10.34
C ILE A 294 3.16 -11.72 10.56
N LEU A 295 4.21 -11.11 11.13
CA LEU A 295 5.46 -11.83 11.41
C LEU A 295 5.24 -12.98 12.38
N VAL A 296 4.48 -12.77 13.45
CA VAL A 296 4.10 -13.83 14.41
C VAL A 296 3.33 -14.94 13.69
N GLY A 297 2.38 -14.59 12.82
CA GLY A 297 1.64 -15.57 12.01
C GLY A 297 2.57 -16.44 11.16
N ILE A 298 3.52 -15.83 10.45
CA ILE A 298 4.52 -16.56 9.65
C ILE A 298 5.39 -17.48 10.53
N VAL A 299 5.86 -16.97 11.67
CA VAL A 299 6.67 -17.79 12.61
C VAL A 299 5.87 -18.98 13.14
N LEU A 300 4.60 -18.80 13.50
CA LEU A 300 3.73 -19.88 13.96
C LEU A 300 3.51 -20.95 12.87
N PHE A 301 3.36 -20.57 11.59
CA PHE A 301 3.32 -21.52 10.48
C PHE A 301 4.62 -22.33 10.33
N ILE A 302 5.76 -21.67 10.50
CA ILE A 302 7.06 -22.34 10.44
C ILE A 302 7.22 -23.31 11.62
N LEU A 303 6.84 -22.90 12.83
CA LEU A 303 6.91 -23.71 14.02
C LEU A 303 6.03 -24.97 13.96
N GLU A 304 4.86 -24.91 13.31
CA GLU A 304 4.00 -26.08 13.10
C GLU A 304 4.70 -27.21 12.34
N ILE A 305 5.66 -26.90 11.47
CA ILE A 305 6.43 -27.91 10.73
C ILE A 305 7.34 -28.71 11.68
N PHE A 306 7.85 -28.07 12.74
CA PHE A 306 8.77 -28.69 13.70
C PHE A 306 8.06 -29.24 14.94
N ILE A 307 6.91 -28.64 15.30
CA ILE A 307 6.15 -28.98 16.49
C ILE A 307 4.80 -29.56 16.06
N THR A 308 4.58 -30.83 16.26
CA THR A 308 3.30 -31.51 15.96
C THR A 308 2.20 -31.04 16.92
N SER A 309 1.63 -29.84 16.65
CA SER A 309 0.57 -29.27 17.48
C SER A 309 -0.85 -29.64 17.02
N TYR A 310 -0.96 -30.55 16.05
CA TYR A 310 -2.24 -30.96 15.44
C TYR A 310 -3.07 -29.81 14.86
N GLY A 311 -2.38 -28.75 14.35
CA GLY A 311 -3.01 -27.60 13.69
C GLY A 311 -3.30 -26.42 14.61
N VAL A 312 -3.02 -26.50 15.91
CA VAL A 312 -3.26 -25.38 16.86
C VAL A 312 -2.40 -24.16 16.50
N LEU A 313 -1.12 -24.38 16.23
CA LEU A 313 -0.20 -23.30 15.81
C LEU A 313 -0.58 -22.74 14.43
N SER A 314 -1.03 -23.60 13.49
CA SER A 314 -1.53 -23.14 12.18
C SER A 314 -2.77 -22.29 12.33
N PHE A 315 -3.72 -22.64 13.17
CA PHE A 315 -4.93 -21.85 13.42
C PHE A 315 -4.60 -20.49 14.06
N ALA A 316 -3.74 -20.49 15.08
CA ALA A 316 -3.28 -19.26 15.73
C ALA A 316 -2.49 -18.37 14.74
N GLY A 317 -1.61 -18.98 13.94
CA GLY A 317 -0.85 -18.31 12.90
C GLY A 317 -1.72 -17.68 11.83
N LEU A 318 -2.74 -18.41 11.36
CA LEU A 318 -3.72 -17.89 10.40
C LEU A 318 -4.51 -16.70 10.97
N SER A 319 -4.96 -16.81 12.21
CA SER A 319 -5.68 -15.74 12.88
C SER A 319 -4.83 -14.48 13.02
N ALA A 320 -3.58 -14.63 13.47
CA ALA A 320 -2.63 -13.52 13.59
C ALA A 320 -2.31 -12.90 12.22
N PHE A 321 -2.12 -13.72 11.20
CA PHE A 321 -1.85 -13.26 9.83
C PHE A 321 -3.04 -12.46 9.24
N ILE A 322 -4.27 -12.95 9.42
CA ILE A 322 -5.49 -12.25 8.95
C ILE A 322 -5.63 -10.92 9.66
N MET A 323 -5.55 -10.91 11.00
CA MET A 323 -5.68 -9.68 11.78
C MET A 323 -4.59 -8.66 11.42
N GLY A 324 -3.34 -9.11 11.33
CA GLY A 324 -2.23 -8.27 10.90
C GLY A 324 -2.42 -7.71 9.49
N SER A 325 -2.90 -8.52 8.54
CA SER A 325 -3.13 -8.06 7.15
C SER A 325 -4.27 -7.06 7.03
N LEU A 326 -5.34 -7.22 7.79
CA LEU A 326 -6.48 -6.30 7.80
C LEU A 326 -6.12 -4.92 8.37
N PHE A 327 -5.24 -4.88 9.37
CA PHE A 327 -4.87 -3.65 10.06
C PHE A 327 -3.49 -3.10 9.66
N LEU A 328 -2.83 -3.68 8.64
CA LEU A 328 -1.46 -3.36 8.26
C LEU A 328 -1.24 -1.87 7.93
N PHE A 329 -2.18 -1.27 7.22
CA PHE A 329 -2.13 0.14 6.87
C PHE A 329 -3.33 0.86 7.46
N HIS A 330 -3.04 1.78 8.37
CA HIS A 330 -4.01 2.69 8.96
C HIS A 330 -3.78 4.11 8.43
N GLY A 331 -4.40 4.43 7.29
CA GLY A 331 -4.39 5.79 6.74
C GLY A 331 -5.55 6.60 7.33
N GLU A 332 -5.26 7.83 7.73
CA GLU A 332 -6.31 8.83 7.99
C GLU A 332 -7.09 9.02 6.69
N GLY A 333 -8.32 8.47 6.62
CA GLY A 333 -9.15 8.64 5.44
C GLY A 333 -9.65 7.36 4.76
N GLY A 334 -9.28 6.15 5.23
CA GLY A 334 -9.77 4.89 4.68
C GLY A 334 -9.32 4.56 3.23
N PHE A 335 -8.63 5.50 2.56
CA PHE A 335 -8.17 5.34 1.17
C PHE A 335 -6.80 4.66 1.05
N ILE A 336 -6.15 4.41 2.19
CA ILE A 336 -4.85 3.74 2.23
C ILE A 336 -5.04 2.43 3.00
N SER A 337 -5.52 1.44 2.30
CA SER A 337 -5.65 0.07 2.78
C SER A 337 -5.32 -0.89 1.64
N VAL A 338 -4.99 -2.12 2.00
CA VAL A 338 -4.87 -3.19 1.00
C VAL A 338 -6.26 -3.47 0.44
N GLU A 339 -6.38 -3.51 -0.87
CA GLU A 339 -7.64 -3.79 -1.54
C GLU A 339 -8.19 -5.18 -1.13
N TYR A 340 -9.48 -5.27 -0.83
CA TYR A 340 -10.12 -6.53 -0.41
C TYR A 340 -9.85 -7.72 -1.36
N PRO A 341 -9.90 -7.57 -2.70
CA PRO A 341 -9.54 -8.66 -3.60
C PRO A 341 -8.13 -9.19 -3.40
N VAL A 342 -7.18 -8.30 -3.07
CA VAL A 342 -5.78 -8.65 -2.79
C VAL A 342 -5.68 -9.42 -1.47
N LEU A 343 -6.35 -8.95 -0.42
CA LEU A 343 -6.41 -9.65 0.87
C LEU A 343 -7.01 -11.04 0.72
N PHE A 344 -8.15 -11.15 0.05
CA PHE A 344 -8.82 -12.46 -0.13
C PHE A 344 -8.02 -13.41 -1.01
N SER A 345 -7.38 -12.93 -2.10
CA SER A 345 -6.54 -13.77 -2.94
C SER A 345 -5.30 -14.28 -2.20
N THR A 346 -4.69 -13.43 -1.39
CA THR A 346 -3.54 -13.81 -0.55
C THR A 346 -3.94 -14.83 0.50
N LEU A 347 -5.05 -14.59 1.19
CA LEU A 347 -5.58 -15.52 2.19
C LEU A 347 -5.91 -16.88 1.57
N ALA A 348 -6.56 -16.90 0.40
CA ALA A 348 -6.82 -18.11 -0.35
C ALA A 348 -5.52 -18.84 -0.72
N GLY A 349 -4.51 -18.10 -1.18
CA GLY A 349 -3.19 -18.65 -1.48
C GLY A 349 -2.52 -19.30 -0.26
N VAL A 350 -2.56 -18.64 0.90
CA VAL A 350 -2.04 -19.19 2.17
C VAL A 350 -2.81 -20.45 2.58
N LEU A 351 -4.15 -20.42 2.51
CA LEU A 351 -4.99 -21.58 2.85
C LEU A 351 -4.70 -22.79 1.93
N VAL A 352 -4.52 -22.54 0.64
CA VAL A 352 -4.14 -23.59 -0.33
C VAL A 352 -2.77 -24.16 0.01
N ALA A 353 -1.79 -23.31 0.29
CA ALA A 353 -0.43 -23.73 0.64
C ALA A 353 -0.44 -24.58 1.92
N VAL A 354 -1.13 -24.12 2.98
CA VAL A 354 -1.31 -24.89 4.23
C VAL A 354 -2.02 -26.20 3.96
N GLY A 355 -3.08 -26.20 3.16
CA GLY A 355 -3.81 -27.41 2.76
C GLY A 355 -2.93 -28.44 2.05
N ILE A 356 -2.05 -27.99 1.14
CA ILE A 356 -1.08 -28.86 0.45
C ILE A 356 -0.08 -29.47 1.45
N ILE A 357 0.43 -28.67 2.39
CA ILE A 357 1.37 -29.14 3.42
C ILE A 357 0.70 -30.19 4.30
N VAL A 358 -0.50 -29.90 4.80
CA VAL A 358 -1.27 -30.86 5.63
C VAL A 358 -1.58 -32.15 4.85
N TRP A 359 -1.98 -32.02 3.57
CA TRP A 359 -2.23 -33.20 2.72
C TRP A 359 -0.95 -34.03 2.53
N TYR A 360 0.20 -33.37 2.30
CA TYR A 360 1.49 -34.07 2.16
C TYR A 360 1.87 -34.82 3.43
N ILE A 361 1.78 -34.17 4.60
CA ILE A 361 2.06 -34.78 5.91
C ILE A 361 1.12 -35.98 6.15
N TYR A 362 -0.18 -35.81 5.90
CA TYR A 362 -1.14 -36.89 6.04
C TYR A 362 -0.84 -38.09 5.12
N LYS A 363 -0.47 -37.81 3.87
CA LYS A 363 -0.09 -38.84 2.89
C LYS A 363 1.19 -39.58 3.31
N ASP A 364 2.15 -38.88 3.87
CA ASP A 364 3.41 -39.48 4.34
C ASP A 364 3.20 -40.34 5.59
N GLN A 365 2.43 -39.87 6.55
CA GLN A 365 2.04 -40.67 7.73
C GLN A 365 1.28 -41.94 7.35
N LYS A 366 0.40 -41.86 6.32
CA LYS A 366 -0.31 -43.06 5.82
C LYS A 366 0.62 -44.06 5.14
N LYS A 367 1.73 -43.60 4.56
CA LYS A 367 2.77 -44.47 4.01
C LYS A 367 3.61 -45.11 5.12
N GLN A 368 3.93 -44.37 6.20
CA GLN A 368 4.71 -44.90 7.34
C GLN A 368 3.89 -45.84 8.23
N GLY A 369 2.56 -45.83 8.13
CA GLY A 369 1.67 -46.73 8.85
C GLY A 369 1.60 -48.16 8.29
N LYS A 370 2.30 -48.48 7.20
CA LYS A 370 2.66 -49.87 6.88
C LYS A 370 4.09 -50.04 7.39
N PRO A 371 4.28 -50.86 8.47
CA PRO A 371 5.63 -51.29 8.80
C PRO A 371 6.20 -51.84 7.48
N GLU A 372 7.33 -51.33 7.01
CA GLU A 372 8.13 -52.04 6.05
C GLU A 372 8.20 -53.46 6.63
N ASN A 373 7.56 -54.40 5.92
CA ASN A 373 7.69 -55.79 6.28
C ASN A 373 9.20 -56.03 6.33
N PHE A 374 9.77 -56.11 7.53
CA PHE A 374 11.08 -56.68 7.74
C PHE A 374 10.95 -58.11 7.24
N PHE A 375 11.02 -58.26 5.93
CA PHE A 375 10.92 -59.55 5.28
C PHE A 375 12.27 -60.22 5.35
N MET A 376 12.46 -60.93 6.46
CA MET A 376 13.27 -62.11 6.33
C MET A 376 12.42 -63.13 5.55
N PRO A 377 12.78 -63.50 4.32
CA PRO A 377 11.95 -64.46 3.59
C PRO A 377 11.98 -65.82 4.33
N ILE A 378 10.79 -66.37 4.51
CA ILE A 378 10.67 -67.78 4.94
C ILE A 378 11.46 -68.63 3.96
N GLY A 379 12.24 -69.59 4.43
CA GLY A 379 13.19 -70.37 3.61
C GLY A 379 14.60 -69.79 3.59
N SER A 380 14.86 -68.64 4.25
CA SER A 380 16.23 -68.10 4.34
C SER A 380 17.10 -69.00 5.20
N LEU A 381 18.32 -69.29 4.65
CA LEU A 381 19.32 -70.07 5.40
C LEU A 381 20.15 -69.14 6.29
N GLY A 382 20.47 -69.60 7.46
CA GLY A 382 21.32 -68.96 8.45
C GLY A 382 22.10 -70.00 9.26
N PHE A 383 22.91 -69.54 10.18
CA PHE A 383 23.63 -70.43 11.13
C PHE A 383 23.47 -69.96 12.58
N VAL A 384 23.51 -70.93 13.50
CA VAL A 384 23.38 -70.67 14.94
C VAL A 384 24.70 -70.07 15.44
N MET A 385 24.61 -68.87 16.05
CA MET A 385 25.76 -68.15 16.62
C MET A 385 25.93 -68.47 18.13
N THR A 386 24.81 -68.40 18.83
CA THR A 386 24.83 -68.63 20.28
C THR A 386 23.57 -69.37 20.74
N LYS A 387 23.66 -70.10 21.81
CA LYS A 387 22.54 -70.78 22.50
C LYS A 387 22.45 -70.22 23.91
N ASN A 388 21.29 -69.69 24.28
CA ASN A 388 21.04 -69.28 25.64
C ASN A 388 20.53 -70.47 26.43
N GLN A 389 21.34 -70.94 27.40
CA GLN A 389 21.03 -72.15 28.17
C GLN A 389 19.81 -71.98 29.09
N VAL A 390 19.44 -70.76 29.48
CA VAL A 390 18.34 -70.49 30.41
C VAL A 390 17.01 -70.35 29.70
N THR A 391 17.02 -69.68 28.56
CA THR A 391 15.76 -69.29 27.86
C THR A 391 15.40 -70.20 26.68
N LYS A 392 16.25 -71.17 26.31
CA LYS A 392 16.14 -72.06 25.15
C LYS A 392 16.01 -71.32 23.82
N PHE A 393 16.37 -70.01 23.73
CA PHE A 393 16.42 -69.26 22.50
C PHE A 393 17.81 -69.29 21.88
N TYR A 394 17.84 -69.23 20.55
CA TYR A 394 19.06 -69.19 19.76
C TYR A 394 19.24 -67.76 19.16
N GLN A 395 20.46 -67.35 18.99
CA GLN A 395 20.77 -66.22 18.09
C GLN A 395 21.30 -66.84 16.80
N ILE A 396 20.63 -66.50 15.72
CA ILE A 396 20.99 -66.94 14.38
C ILE A 396 21.44 -65.78 13.54
N LYS A 397 22.37 -65.98 12.67
CA LYS A 397 22.77 -64.97 11.67
C LYS A 397 22.21 -65.37 10.30
N VAL A 398 21.31 -64.53 9.77
CA VAL A 398 20.68 -64.70 8.47
C VAL A 398 20.93 -63.43 7.64
N ARG A 399 21.49 -63.57 6.47
CA ARG A 399 21.80 -62.44 5.56
C ARG A 399 22.59 -61.28 6.21
N GLY A 400 23.45 -61.61 7.19
CA GLY A 400 24.25 -60.60 7.89
C GLY A 400 23.65 -59.99 9.13
N GLU A 401 22.35 -60.22 9.43
CA GLU A 401 21.65 -59.77 10.61
C GLU A 401 21.53 -60.86 11.66
N ILE A 402 21.48 -60.45 12.93
CA ILE A 402 21.34 -61.38 14.08
C ILE A 402 19.90 -61.33 14.56
N TRP A 403 19.26 -62.49 14.56
CA TRP A 403 17.87 -62.64 14.96
C TRP A 403 17.73 -63.60 16.16
N LYS A 404 16.73 -63.32 16.99
CA LYS A 404 16.35 -64.25 18.08
C LYS A 404 15.47 -65.34 17.48
N ALA A 405 15.84 -66.60 17.73
CA ALA A 405 15.17 -67.75 17.13
C ALA A 405 14.79 -68.77 18.16
N SER A 406 13.77 -69.58 17.85
CA SER A 406 13.36 -70.75 18.57
C SER A 406 13.28 -71.93 17.64
N SER A 407 13.64 -73.11 18.14
CA SER A 407 13.57 -74.41 17.44
C SER A 407 12.91 -75.49 18.31
N GLU A 408 12.15 -76.34 17.64
CA GLU A 408 11.58 -77.55 18.34
C GLU A 408 12.64 -78.63 18.59
N THR A 409 13.75 -78.62 17.87
CA THR A 409 14.86 -79.54 18.01
C THR A 409 16.07 -78.83 18.66
N GLU A 410 16.87 -79.59 19.39
CA GLU A 410 18.09 -78.99 19.98
C GLU A 410 19.17 -78.81 18.93
N LEU A 411 19.67 -77.54 18.86
CA LEU A 411 20.66 -77.12 17.87
C LEU A 411 21.99 -76.84 18.58
N GLN A 412 23.07 -77.05 17.83
CA GLN A 412 24.47 -76.70 18.21
C GLN A 412 24.93 -75.46 17.57
N ILE A 413 25.90 -74.78 18.20
CA ILE A 413 26.54 -73.59 17.57
C ILE A 413 27.20 -73.99 16.28
N GLY A 414 26.92 -73.30 15.20
CA GLY A 414 27.40 -73.59 13.87
C GLY A 414 26.43 -74.39 12.99
N ASP A 415 25.33 -74.94 13.56
CA ASP A 415 24.32 -75.62 12.75
C ASP A 415 23.69 -74.67 11.73
N THR A 416 23.51 -75.17 10.52
CA THR A 416 22.75 -74.46 9.44
C THR A 416 21.29 -74.67 9.69
N VAL A 417 20.54 -73.58 9.64
CA VAL A 417 19.11 -73.55 9.91
C VAL A 417 18.33 -72.79 8.85
N GLU A 418 17.11 -73.22 8.62
CA GLU A 418 16.16 -72.58 7.71
C GLU A 418 15.07 -71.87 8.52
N VAL A 419 14.72 -70.66 8.14
CA VAL A 419 13.59 -69.88 8.70
C VAL A 419 12.30 -70.48 8.24
N THR A 420 11.45 -70.98 9.16
CA THR A 420 10.14 -71.57 8.86
C THR A 420 8.97 -70.59 9.04
N SER A 421 9.06 -69.73 10.04
CA SER A 421 8.06 -68.65 10.26
C SER A 421 8.63 -67.53 11.12
N ILE A 422 7.96 -66.40 11.16
CA ILE A 422 8.34 -65.22 11.97
C ILE A 422 7.11 -64.75 12.71
N ASP A 423 7.20 -64.71 14.01
CA ASP A 423 6.19 -64.03 14.83
C ASP A 423 6.46 -62.53 14.83
N GLN A 424 5.60 -61.77 14.19
CA GLN A 424 5.74 -60.33 14.01
C GLN A 424 5.54 -59.54 15.30
N GLN A 425 4.89 -60.10 16.31
CA GLN A 425 4.65 -59.39 17.57
C GLN A 425 5.86 -59.51 18.51
N SER A 426 6.48 -60.67 18.58
CA SER A 426 7.61 -60.95 19.49
C SER A 426 8.98 -60.82 18.78
N LEU A 427 9.00 -60.59 17.43
CA LEU A 427 10.19 -60.61 16.58
C LEU A 427 10.99 -61.91 16.75
N LEU A 428 10.30 -63.01 17.03
CA LEU A 428 10.90 -64.32 17.23
C LEU A 428 10.82 -65.14 15.93
N VAL A 429 11.93 -65.68 15.51
CA VAL A 429 12.03 -66.46 14.28
C VAL A 429 11.96 -67.97 14.66
N LEU A 430 11.04 -68.71 14.06
CA LEU A 430 11.01 -70.16 14.16
C LEU A 430 11.96 -70.74 13.10
N ILE A 431 12.79 -71.70 13.52
CA ILE A 431 13.83 -72.28 12.68
C ILE A 431 13.83 -73.77 12.74
N LYS A 432 14.26 -74.42 11.68
CA LYS A 432 14.45 -75.85 11.55
C LYS A 432 15.89 -76.14 11.12
N LYS A 433 16.48 -77.21 11.61
CA LYS A 433 17.79 -77.65 11.14
C LYS A 433 17.69 -78.19 9.70
N VAL A 434 18.65 -77.82 8.86
CA VAL A 434 18.74 -78.27 7.48
C VAL A 434 19.65 -79.47 7.42
#